data_51de95b91868d3d8f897cc2a2e8211eb
#
_entry.id   51de95b91868d3d8f897cc2a2e8211eb
#
_cell.length_a   1.000
_cell.length_b   1.000
_cell.length_c   1.000
_cell.angle_alpha   90.00
_cell.angle_beta   90.00
_cell.angle_gamma   90.00
#
_symmetry.space_group_name_H-M   'P 1'
#
loop_
_entity.id
_entity.type
_entity.pdbx_description
1 polymer ?
#
loop_
_entity_poly.entity_id
_entity_poly.type
_entity_poly.pdbx_seq_one_letter_code
_entity_poly.pdbx_strand_id
1 'polypeptide(L)'
;MPLIRIMMLLLALGPMLVQADARLNQGPKPRAEGESVMVSTQLPIVTETALEILRNGGNAVDAMIAAVFLQHVVDYHQVSHFGIMSGIFYEAATGQYHVISGNGVRPLASRCGKGDPSAVSIGGTVKAMEALAERWGTLDWSDYLAPAIAAADEGVEVSSFMYGINYHYMQTGQDDSLIGNREAREFYMPDGFLVPVGERWKMPALAGHLRLLADEGADYMYTGGWAEKFVEAARSGGHCVALEDLAEYEVVWQEPVRVAYGDHQIIGSAPPDTGGAFVGLSLNMLQHFDLAGRPHYSESAETLEIMARVFGRASDETRLTINDPLAMSVPTDIWTDPAYGAMAAELVRQTMPLEGVSLAPPESPDNDDPESMGSDHNVIVDAEGNWFSVLHTGHGGAPGVFIDGVATRGSTARAFTEGPGRRLVLPITAIMVERDGVPWLAMGSPGMPPQPVSQVLLNILDWNMDPVDAADAPRFWAWRNNQARIDIESRISDEVRQGIRAAGLELKDLGPYYWSTGSMQIIWRDPETGRLYGATDPRRLGWAEGY
;
A
#
# COMPACT_ATOMS: atom_id res chain seq x y z
N MET A 1 -13.41 79.00 -4.71
CA MET A 1 -12.48 77.99 -4.24
C MET A 1 -13.28 76.67 -4.03
N PRO A 2 -13.13 75.67 -4.89
CA PRO A 2 -13.85 74.40 -4.71
C PRO A 2 -12.99 73.45 -3.90
N LEU A 3 -13.60 72.81 -2.87
CA LEU A 3 -13.06 71.70 -2.10
C LEU A 3 -13.05 70.44 -2.96
N ILE A 4 -11.84 69.90 -3.21
CA ILE A 4 -11.66 68.58 -3.82
C ILE A 4 -11.85 67.54 -2.69
N ARG A 5 -12.93 66.76 -2.77
CA ARG A 5 -13.12 65.54 -2.00
C ARG A 5 -12.27 64.40 -2.60
N ILE A 6 -11.20 64.04 -1.95
CA ILE A 6 -10.46 62.80 -2.21
C ILE A 6 -11.27 61.66 -1.61
N MET A 7 -11.91 60.86 -2.46
CA MET A 7 -12.57 59.61 -2.10
C MET A 7 -11.48 58.51 -2.07
N MET A 8 -11.00 58.18 -0.87
CA MET A 8 -10.15 56.98 -0.69
C MET A 8 -11.01 55.74 -0.95
N LEU A 9 -10.74 55.06 -2.05
CA LEU A 9 -11.20 53.69 -2.31
C LEU A 9 -10.35 52.76 -1.44
N LEU A 10 -10.86 52.39 -0.28
CA LEU A 10 -10.34 51.26 0.49
C LEU A 10 -10.73 49.98 -0.28
N LEU A 11 -9.84 49.47 -1.08
CA LEU A 11 -9.87 48.09 -1.55
C LEU A 11 -9.72 47.22 -0.29
N ALA A 12 -10.83 46.68 0.18
CA ALA A 12 -10.83 45.58 1.14
C ALA A 12 -10.30 44.34 0.42
N LEU A 13 -9.00 44.11 0.48
CA LEU A 13 -8.41 42.79 0.31
C LEU A 13 -8.84 41.98 1.55
N GLY A 14 -10.03 41.41 1.48
CA GLY A 14 -10.40 40.32 2.36
C GLY A 14 -9.40 39.18 2.12
N PRO A 15 -8.97 38.45 3.18
CA PRO A 15 -8.19 37.25 2.96
C PRO A 15 -9.02 36.37 2.01
N MET A 16 -8.48 36.03 0.83
CA MET A 16 -8.99 34.89 0.07
C MET A 16 -8.80 33.69 1.03
N LEU A 17 -9.87 33.27 1.67
CA LEU A 17 -9.94 31.95 2.28
C LEU A 17 -9.74 30.98 1.11
N VAL A 18 -8.53 30.45 0.98
CA VAL A 18 -8.31 29.27 0.15
C VAL A 18 -9.22 28.22 0.77
N GLN A 19 -10.28 27.88 0.08
CA GLN A 19 -11.22 26.88 0.54
C GLN A 19 -10.48 25.55 0.44
N ALA A 20 -10.23 24.91 1.59
CA ALA A 20 -9.60 23.59 1.63
C ALA A 20 -10.37 22.62 0.72
N ASP A 21 -9.65 21.78 0.00
CA ASP A 21 -10.29 20.79 -0.88
C ASP A 21 -11.11 19.82 -0.04
N ALA A 22 -12.42 19.89 -0.17
CA ALA A 22 -13.35 19.05 0.59
C ALA A 22 -13.16 17.55 0.32
N ARG A 23 -12.45 17.17 -0.76
CA ARG A 23 -12.11 15.78 -1.08
C ARG A 23 -10.99 15.24 -0.18
N LEU A 24 -10.19 16.11 0.44
CA LEU A 24 -9.13 15.74 1.41
C LEU A 24 -9.67 15.38 2.80
N ASN A 25 -10.92 14.95 2.90
CA ASN A 25 -11.54 14.50 4.14
C ASN A 25 -11.76 12.99 4.14
N GLN A 26 -11.53 12.36 5.30
CA GLN A 26 -11.98 11.00 5.54
C GLN A 26 -13.52 10.94 5.51
N GLY A 27 -14.06 9.77 5.19
CA GLY A 27 -15.50 9.52 5.15
C GLY A 27 -15.97 8.95 3.82
N PRO A 28 -17.28 8.66 3.68
CA PRO A 28 -17.85 8.03 2.50
C PRO A 28 -17.50 8.79 1.21
N LYS A 29 -17.15 8.03 0.17
CA LYS A 29 -16.80 8.55 -1.15
C LYS A 29 -17.85 8.14 -2.17
N PRO A 30 -18.15 9.00 -3.17
CA PRO A 30 -19.06 8.63 -4.25
C PRO A 30 -18.46 7.52 -5.12
N ARG A 31 -19.33 6.71 -5.74
CA ARG A 31 -18.94 5.84 -6.84
C ARG A 31 -18.58 6.69 -8.06
N ALA A 32 -17.41 6.42 -8.64
CA ALA A 32 -17.02 7.00 -9.93
C ALA A 32 -17.54 6.17 -11.09
N GLU A 33 -17.79 6.80 -12.24
CA GLU A 33 -18.22 6.16 -13.48
C GLU A 33 -17.35 6.65 -14.64
N GLY A 34 -16.96 5.72 -15.54
CA GLY A 34 -16.22 6.01 -16.76
C GLY A 34 -16.65 5.10 -17.90
N GLU A 35 -16.46 5.52 -19.14
CA GLU A 35 -16.78 4.68 -20.31
C GLU A 35 -15.68 3.68 -20.62
N SER A 36 -14.42 4.13 -20.59
CA SER A 36 -13.26 3.31 -20.99
C SER A 36 -12.02 3.55 -20.12
N VAL A 37 -11.99 4.61 -19.33
CA VAL A 37 -10.87 5.00 -18.47
C VAL A 37 -11.36 5.14 -17.05
N MET A 38 -10.58 4.60 -16.10
CA MET A 38 -10.84 4.76 -14.67
C MET A 38 -9.54 4.78 -13.88
N VAL A 39 -9.46 5.68 -12.93
CA VAL A 39 -8.34 5.82 -11.99
C VAL A 39 -8.88 5.84 -10.57
N SER A 40 -8.27 5.06 -9.68
CA SER A 40 -8.57 5.03 -8.25
C SER A 40 -7.25 5.08 -7.48
N THR A 41 -7.01 6.15 -6.72
CA THR A 41 -5.75 6.37 -5.97
C THR A 41 -6.01 6.87 -4.55
N GLN A 42 -4.95 7.03 -3.75
CA GLN A 42 -5.06 7.49 -2.36
C GLN A 42 -5.39 8.97 -2.21
N LEU A 43 -5.22 9.78 -3.25
CA LEU A 43 -5.40 11.24 -3.17
C LEU A 43 -6.01 11.82 -4.45
N PRO A 44 -6.92 12.81 -4.35
CA PRO A 44 -7.55 13.45 -5.52
C PRO A 44 -6.56 13.99 -6.55
N ILE A 45 -5.52 14.70 -6.11
CA ILE A 45 -4.50 15.28 -7.00
C ILE A 45 -3.75 14.21 -7.80
N VAL A 46 -3.54 13.03 -7.22
CA VAL A 46 -2.90 11.89 -7.90
C VAL A 46 -3.82 11.32 -8.96
N THR A 47 -5.12 11.17 -8.64
CA THR A 47 -6.15 10.73 -9.59
C THR A 47 -6.24 11.69 -10.79
N GLU A 48 -6.29 13.00 -10.53
CA GLU A 48 -6.35 14.04 -11.57
C GLU A 48 -5.12 14.02 -12.48
N THR A 49 -3.91 13.91 -11.88
CA THR A 49 -2.66 13.83 -12.66
C THR A 49 -2.62 12.58 -13.54
N ALA A 50 -2.99 11.42 -13.01
CA ALA A 50 -3.06 10.18 -13.79
C ALA A 50 -4.05 10.31 -14.96
N LEU A 51 -5.23 10.89 -14.73
CA LEU A 51 -6.22 11.14 -15.77
C LEU A 51 -5.73 12.15 -16.82
N GLU A 52 -4.96 13.17 -16.43
CA GLU A 52 -4.37 14.12 -17.37
C GLU A 52 -3.39 13.43 -18.31
N ILE A 53 -2.53 12.55 -17.79
CA ILE A 53 -1.62 11.75 -18.61
C ILE A 53 -2.39 10.87 -19.60
N LEU A 54 -3.43 10.18 -19.14
CA LEU A 54 -4.26 9.33 -20.00
C LEU A 54 -5.00 10.15 -21.08
N ARG A 55 -5.53 11.34 -20.75
CA ARG A 55 -6.17 12.26 -21.72
C ARG A 55 -5.20 12.79 -22.77
N ASN A 56 -3.92 12.91 -22.40
CA ASN A 56 -2.85 13.37 -23.31
C ASN A 56 -2.22 12.23 -24.13
N GLY A 57 -2.76 11.01 -24.05
CA GLY A 57 -2.35 9.88 -24.90
C GLY A 57 -1.32 8.94 -24.26
N GLY A 58 -0.99 9.13 -22.99
CA GLY A 58 -0.23 8.14 -22.20
C GLY A 58 -1.09 6.93 -21.87
N ASN A 59 -0.46 5.80 -21.57
CA ASN A 59 -1.12 4.54 -21.19
C ASN A 59 -1.18 4.36 -19.66
N ALA A 60 -1.73 3.22 -19.19
CA ALA A 60 -1.86 2.92 -17.77
C ALA A 60 -0.51 2.87 -17.03
N VAL A 61 0.57 2.47 -17.72
CA VAL A 61 1.93 2.43 -17.13
C VAL A 61 2.47 3.84 -16.96
N ASP A 62 2.34 4.71 -17.97
CA ASP A 62 2.74 6.12 -17.89
C ASP A 62 2.04 6.83 -16.72
N ALA A 63 0.72 6.67 -16.65
CA ALA A 63 -0.09 7.26 -15.59
C ALA A 63 0.29 6.73 -14.20
N MET A 64 0.59 5.42 -14.08
CA MET A 64 1.00 4.81 -12.82
C MET A 64 2.37 5.31 -12.35
N ILE A 65 3.36 5.43 -13.23
CA ILE A 65 4.70 5.93 -12.88
C ILE A 65 4.60 7.37 -12.34
N ALA A 66 3.89 8.25 -13.05
CA ALA A 66 3.70 9.62 -12.59
C ALA A 66 2.90 9.71 -11.28
N ALA A 67 1.86 8.87 -11.12
CA ALA A 67 1.10 8.78 -9.88
C ALA A 67 1.99 8.38 -8.68
N VAL A 68 2.84 7.38 -8.84
CA VAL A 68 3.77 6.91 -7.79
C VAL A 68 4.79 8.00 -7.44
N PHE A 69 5.40 8.68 -8.44
CA PHE A 69 6.31 9.80 -8.17
C PHE A 69 5.62 10.95 -7.45
N LEU A 70 4.40 11.30 -7.87
CA LEU A 70 3.65 12.38 -7.21
C LEU A 70 3.29 12.02 -5.77
N GLN A 71 2.89 10.76 -5.49
CA GLN A 71 2.58 10.30 -4.14
C GLN A 71 3.79 10.41 -3.20
N HIS A 72 5.01 10.20 -3.68
CA HIS A 72 6.21 10.43 -2.89
C HIS A 72 6.40 11.89 -2.42
N VAL A 73 5.59 12.81 -2.92
CA VAL A 73 5.54 14.21 -2.48
C VAL A 73 4.28 14.51 -1.69
N VAL A 74 3.10 14.17 -2.26
CA VAL A 74 1.81 14.56 -1.69
C VAL A 74 1.32 13.63 -0.59
N ASP A 75 1.86 12.41 -0.49
CA ASP A 75 1.62 11.44 0.58
C ASP A 75 2.96 10.99 1.23
N TYR A 76 3.87 11.94 1.34
CA TYR A 76 5.25 11.76 1.78
C TYR A 76 5.40 10.94 3.06
N HIS A 77 4.43 11.01 3.96
CA HIS A 77 4.43 10.31 5.24
C HIS A 77 4.14 8.80 5.11
N GLN A 78 3.66 8.31 3.95
CA GLN A 78 3.32 6.91 3.70
C GLN A 78 4.37 6.18 2.85
N VAL A 79 5.00 6.88 1.92
CA VAL A 79 5.80 6.30 0.83
C VAL A 79 7.16 7.00 0.66
N SER A 80 8.08 6.42 -0.10
CA SER A 80 9.41 6.99 -0.34
C SER A 80 9.96 6.56 -1.70
N HIS A 81 10.75 7.43 -2.35
CA HIS A 81 11.49 7.11 -3.58
C HIS A 81 12.43 5.91 -3.42
N PHE A 82 13.05 5.79 -2.24
CA PHE A 82 13.90 4.65 -1.90
C PHE A 82 13.14 3.57 -1.10
N GLY A 83 11.83 3.49 -1.34
CA GLY A 83 10.94 2.49 -0.78
C GLY A 83 10.88 1.22 -1.60
N ILE A 84 9.77 0.52 -1.47
CA ILE A 84 9.47 -0.71 -2.20
C ILE A 84 8.16 -0.57 -2.96
N MET A 85 8.02 -1.35 -4.02
CA MET A 85 6.83 -1.35 -4.86
C MET A 85 6.61 -2.75 -5.44
N SER A 86 5.35 -3.18 -5.53
CA SER A 86 4.95 -4.35 -6.33
C SER A 86 3.61 -4.11 -7.00
N GLY A 87 3.41 -4.72 -8.17
CA GLY A 87 2.19 -4.55 -8.92
C GLY A 87 1.90 -5.67 -9.90
N ILE A 88 0.63 -5.71 -10.34
CA ILE A 88 0.14 -6.60 -11.38
C ILE A 88 -0.32 -5.73 -12.54
N PHE A 89 0.25 -5.97 -13.71
CA PHE A 89 -0.13 -5.35 -14.97
C PHE A 89 -0.78 -6.38 -15.89
N TYR A 90 -1.98 -6.11 -16.34
CA TYR A 90 -2.65 -6.83 -17.41
C TYR A 90 -2.46 -6.05 -18.72
N GLU A 91 -1.76 -6.67 -19.66
CA GLU A 91 -1.53 -6.14 -21.00
C GLU A 91 -2.64 -6.63 -21.95
N ALA A 92 -3.55 -5.72 -22.30
CA ALA A 92 -4.72 -6.05 -23.10
C ALA A 92 -4.36 -6.58 -24.52
N ALA A 93 -3.27 -6.06 -25.09
CA ALA A 93 -2.81 -6.45 -26.43
C ALA A 93 -2.39 -7.92 -26.51
N THR A 94 -1.89 -8.49 -25.42
CA THR A 94 -1.42 -9.88 -25.35
C THR A 94 -2.33 -10.79 -24.50
N GLY A 95 -3.20 -10.21 -23.68
CA GLY A 95 -4.00 -10.91 -22.69
C GLY A 95 -3.18 -11.49 -21.54
N GLN A 96 -1.96 -10.99 -21.32
CA GLN A 96 -1.05 -11.51 -20.30
C GLN A 96 -1.04 -10.65 -19.04
N TYR A 97 -0.81 -11.32 -17.91
CA TYR A 97 -0.56 -10.67 -16.62
C TYR A 97 0.94 -10.71 -16.31
N HIS A 98 1.47 -9.60 -15.89
CA HIS A 98 2.86 -9.43 -15.49
C HIS A 98 2.92 -8.96 -14.04
N VAL A 99 3.68 -9.65 -13.20
CA VAL A 99 3.95 -9.21 -11.83
C VAL A 99 5.35 -8.66 -11.75
N ILE A 100 5.46 -7.40 -11.30
CA ILE A 100 6.74 -6.77 -10.99
C ILE A 100 6.89 -6.65 -9.48
N SER A 101 8.09 -6.96 -8.96
CA SER A 101 8.47 -6.73 -7.58
C SER A 101 9.76 -5.93 -7.50
N GLY A 102 9.64 -4.72 -6.96
CA GLY A 102 10.72 -3.85 -6.52
C GLY A 102 10.90 -3.92 -5.01
N ASN A 103 10.76 -5.09 -4.39
CA ASN A 103 11.00 -5.29 -2.97
C ASN A 103 12.46 -5.06 -2.60
N GLY A 104 12.65 -4.55 -1.38
CA GLY A 104 13.97 -4.22 -0.88
C GLY A 104 14.90 -5.43 -0.75
N VAL A 105 16.19 -5.20 -0.92
CA VAL A 105 17.24 -6.22 -0.77
C VAL A 105 18.16 -5.84 0.38
N ARG A 106 18.47 -6.78 1.26
CA ARG A 106 19.48 -6.55 2.32
C ARG A 106 20.89 -6.55 1.74
N PRO A 107 21.79 -5.67 2.23
CA PRO A 107 23.18 -5.67 1.84
C PRO A 107 23.87 -7.02 2.13
N LEU A 108 24.91 -7.33 1.37
CA LEU A 108 25.73 -8.52 1.62
C LEU A 108 26.63 -8.34 2.85
N ALA A 109 26.56 -9.26 3.82
CA ALA A 109 27.39 -9.22 5.02
C ALA A 109 28.89 -9.22 4.71
N SER A 110 29.31 -9.84 3.61
CA SER A 110 30.72 -9.85 3.16
C SER A 110 31.28 -8.46 2.84
N ARG A 111 30.42 -7.48 2.56
CA ARG A 111 30.77 -6.09 2.25
C ARG A 111 30.77 -5.20 3.48
N CYS A 112 30.32 -5.70 4.61
CA CYS A 112 29.98 -4.91 5.78
C CYS A 112 31.13 -4.54 6.72
N GLY A 113 32.21 -5.27 6.73
CA GLY A 113 33.26 -5.06 7.71
C GLY A 113 32.73 -5.24 9.16
N LYS A 114 32.54 -4.13 9.90
CA LYS A 114 32.02 -4.14 11.28
C LYS A 114 30.58 -3.64 11.42
N GLY A 115 29.95 -3.16 10.34
CA GLY A 115 28.59 -2.64 10.37
C GLY A 115 27.54 -3.75 10.43
N ASP A 116 26.31 -3.40 10.82
CA ASP A 116 25.16 -4.30 10.85
C ASP A 116 24.26 -4.10 9.60
N PRO A 117 24.08 -5.10 8.74
CA PRO A 117 23.17 -5.01 7.59
C PRO A 117 21.70 -5.24 7.95
N SER A 118 21.39 -5.64 9.17
CA SER A 118 20.08 -6.20 9.53
C SER A 118 18.91 -5.21 9.42
N ALA A 119 19.19 -3.91 9.52
CA ALA A 119 18.18 -2.85 9.43
C ALA A 119 18.18 -2.14 8.07
N VAL A 120 19.15 -2.41 7.19
CA VAL A 120 19.26 -1.76 5.89
C VAL A 120 18.51 -2.54 4.83
N SER A 121 17.84 -1.81 3.93
CA SER A 121 17.18 -2.35 2.76
C SER A 121 17.43 -1.46 1.55
N ILE A 122 18.00 -2.01 0.49
CA ILE A 122 18.11 -1.31 -0.79
C ILE A 122 16.71 -1.24 -1.39
N GLY A 123 16.13 -0.05 -1.42
CA GLY A 123 14.79 0.17 -1.96
C GLY A 123 14.75 -0.02 -3.48
N GLY A 124 13.64 -0.49 -4.01
CA GLY A 124 13.51 -0.84 -5.42
C GLY A 124 12.44 -0.06 -6.19
N THR A 125 11.76 0.91 -5.58
CA THR A 125 10.66 1.62 -6.22
C THR A 125 11.09 2.30 -7.53
N VAL A 126 12.18 3.08 -7.51
CA VAL A 126 12.64 3.81 -8.71
C VAL A 126 13.11 2.84 -9.80
N LYS A 127 13.80 1.76 -9.45
CA LYS A 127 14.19 0.72 -10.44
C LYS A 127 12.98 -0.02 -11.02
N ALA A 128 11.93 -0.22 -10.23
CA ALA A 128 10.69 -0.82 -10.74
C ALA A 128 9.98 0.12 -11.74
N MET A 129 9.95 1.42 -11.45
CA MET A 129 9.39 2.41 -12.38
C MET A 129 10.22 2.54 -13.67
N GLU A 130 11.56 2.52 -13.57
CA GLU A 130 12.45 2.49 -14.73
C GLU A 130 12.17 1.26 -15.61
N ALA A 131 12.13 0.06 -15.03
CA ALA A 131 11.84 -1.17 -15.75
C ALA A 131 10.45 -1.21 -16.42
N LEU A 132 9.45 -0.57 -15.80
CA LEU A 132 8.12 -0.38 -16.38
C LEU A 132 8.15 0.61 -17.55
N ALA A 133 8.83 1.75 -17.38
CA ALA A 133 8.99 2.78 -18.42
C ALA A 133 9.72 2.21 -19.65
N GLU A 134 10.80 1.47 -19.46
CA GLU A 134 11.55 0.82 -20.53
C GLU A 134 10.72 -0.18 -21.35
N ARG A 135 9.77 -0.88 -20.68
CA ARG A 135 9.01 -1.95 -21.31
C ARG A 135 7.73 -1.47 -21.99
N TRP A 136 7.00 -0.55 -21.38
CA TRP A 136 5.67 -0.09 -21.84
C TRP A 136 5.47 1.42 -21.81
N GLY A 137 6.44 2.18 -21.27
CA GLY A 137 6.34 3.64 -21.22
C GLY A 137 6.38 4.27 -22.59
N THR A 138 5.63 5.37 -22.75
CA THR A 138 5.55 6.15 -23.99
C THR A 138 6.03 7.59 -23.83
N LEU A 139 6.24 8.03 -22.58
CA LEU A 139 6.71 9.36 -22.23
C LEU A 139 8.21 9.39 -21.95
N ASP A 140 8.82 10.57 -22.03
CA ASP A 140 10.20 10.77 -21.59
C ASP A 140 10.26 10.66 -20.05
N TRP A 141 11.40 10.15 -19.52
CA TRP A 141 11.56 9.93 -18.07
C TRP A 141 11.28 11.18 -17.23
N SER A 142 11.71 12.35 -17.70
CA SER A 142 11.47 13.64 -17.03
C SER A 142 9.99 14.01 -16.91
N ASP A 143 9.15 13.57 -17.86
CA ASP A 143 7.72 13.89 -17.86
C ASP A 143 6.98 13.18 -16.71
N TYR A 144 7.41 11.98 -16.31
CA TYR A 144 6.87 11.28 -15.14
C TYR A 144 7.12 12.04 -13.84
N LEU A 145 8.25 12.74 -13.73
CA LEU A 145 8.64 13.45 -12.51
C LEU A 145 8.12 14.90 -12.46
N ALA A 146 7.73 15.46 -13.60
CA ALA A 146 7.32 16.86 -13.69
C ALA A 146 6.19 17.25 -12.72
N PRO A 147 5.11 16.45 -12.53
CA PRO A 147 4.06 16.75 -11.55
C PRO A 147 4.58 16.74 -10.10
N ALA A 148 5.45 15.79 -9.77
CA ALA A 148 6.05 15.67 -8.44
C ALA A 148 6.97 16.86 -8.13
N ILE A 149 7.79 17.28 -9.09
CA ILE A 149 8.66 18.47 -8.99
C ILE A 149 7.81 19.72 -8.74
N ALA A 150 6.75 19.91 -9.52
CA ALA A 150 5.84 21.05 -9.36
C ALA A 150 5.18 21.05 -7.97
N ALA A 151 4.68 19.92 -7.50
CA ALA A 151 4.07 19.80 -6.19
C ALA A 151 5.06 20.10 -5.05
N ALA A 152 6.30 19.65 -5.15
CA ALA A 152 7.34 19.91 -4.15
C ALA A 152 7.75 21.39 -4.10
N ASP A 153 7.78 22.09 -5.24
CA ASP A 153 8.11 23.52 -5.33
C ASP A 153 6.96 24.43 -4.86
N GLU A 154 5.74 24.15 -5.34
CA GLU A 154 4.56 24.95 -5.01
C GLU A 154 4.09 24.72 -3.58
N GLY A 155 4.38 23.54 -3.05
CA GLY A 155 3.97 23.05 -1.75
C GLY A 155 2.65 22.29 -1.80
N VAL A 156 2.53 21.33 -0.90
CA VAL A 156 1.37 20.45 -0.71
C VAL A 156 0.49 21.00 0.41
N GLU A 157 -0.83 21.03 0.24
CA GLU A 157 -1.75 21.36 1.32
C GLU A 157 -1.73 20.25 2.38
N VAL A 158 -1.41 20.60 3.63
CA VAL A 158 -1.38 19.65 4.74
C VAL A 158 -2.79 19.29 5.15
N SER A 159 -3.20 18.06 4.88
CA SER A 159 -4.48 17.52 5.34
C SER A 159 -4.42 17.17 6.84
N SER A 160 -5.61 17.03 7.46
CA SER A 160 -5.71 16.55 8.85
C SER A 160 -5.14 15.13 9.00
N PHE A 161 -5.29 14.29 7.99
CA PHE A 161 -4.74 12.93 7.97
C PHE A 161 -3.21 12.95 7.95
N MET A 162 -2.61 13.69 7.01
CA MET A 162 -1.15 13.86 6.92
C MET A 162 -0.56 14.40 8.23
N TYR A 163 -1.17 15.45 8.78
CA TYR A 163 -0.72 16.02 10.05
C TYR A 163 -0.80 15.01 11.20
N GLY A 164 -1.92 14.29 11.30
CA GLY A 164 -2.16 13.30 12.35
C GLY A 164 -1.15 12.15 12.29
N ILE A 165 -0.83 11.63 11.10
CA ILE A 165 0.16 10.56 10.92
C ILE A 165 1.57 11.05 11.24
N ASN A 166 2.00 12.21 10.74
CA ASN A 166 3.31 12.77 11.09
C ASN A 166 3.46 12.99 12.60
N TYR A 167 2.40 13.49 13.25
CA TYR A 167 2.38 13.68 14.71
C TYR A 167 2.47 12.33 15.46
N HIS A 168 1.74 11.32 14.98
CA HIS A 168 1.78 9.96 15.54
C HIS A 168 3.19 9.36 15.44
N TYR A 169 3.83 9.42 14.28
CA TYR A 169 5.20 8.92 14.11
C TYR A 169 6.21 9.61 15.02
N MET A 170 6.07 10.92 15.23
CA MET A 170 6.91 11.66 16.16
C MET A 170 6.70 11.22 17.62
N GLN A 171 5.45 10.92 18.03
CA GLN A 171 5.16 10.52 19.41
C GLN A 171 5.58 9.10 19.73
N THR A 172 5.43 8.19 18.78
CA THR A 172 5.73 6.76 18.98
C THR A 172 7.21 6.42 18.79
N GLY A 173 8.00 7.36 18.24
CA GLY A 173 9.40 7.09 17.88
C GLY A 173 9.54 6.08 16.74
N GLN A 174 8.46 5.75 16.04
CA GLN A 174 8.48 4.81 14.91
C GLN A 174 9.30 5.32 13.74
N ASP A 175 9.49 6.62 13.66
CA ASP A 175 10.40 7.24 12.72
C ASP A 175 11.37 8.18 13.44
N ASP A 176 12.39 7.59 14.08
CA ASP A 176 13.46 8.33 14.76
C ASP A 176 14.18 9.31 13.81
N SER A 177 14.09 9.08 12.48
CA SER A 177 14.66 9.99 11.48
C SER A 177 14.01 11.36 11.52
N LEU A 178 12.73 11.47 11.88
CA LEU A 178 12.01 12.75 11.95
C LEU A 178 12.57 13.70 13.01
N ILE A 179 13.04 13.18 14.13
CA ILE A 179 13.49 13.99 15.28
C ILE A 179 15.00 13.90 15.47
N GLY A 180 15.60 12.75 15.22
CA GLY A 180 17.03 12.49 15.45
C GLY A 180 17.94 13.17 14.43
N ASN A 181 17.52 13.33 13.20
CA ASN A 181 18.27 13.95 12.12
C ASN A 181 17.95 15.46 12.01
N ARG A 182 18.97 16.31 11.91
CA ARG A 182 18.80 17.77 11.81
C ARG A 182 18.10 18.16 10.51
N GLU A 183 18.51 17.58 9.38
CA GLU A 183 17.94 17.87 8.06
C GLU A 183 16.47 17.46 8.00
N ALA A 184 16.13 16.29 8.54
CA ALA A 184 14.76 15.85 8.67
C ALA A 184 13.90 16.81 9.52
N ARG A 185 14.43 17.30 10.65
CA ARG A 185 13.70 18.29 11.47
C ARG A 185 13.45 19.59 10.73
N GLU A 186 14.44 20.10 10.00
CA GLU A 186 14.30 21.32 9.20
C GLU A 186 13.29 21.11 8.06
N PHE A 187 13.21 19.89 7.52
CA PHE A 187 12.26 19.52 6.47
C PHE A 187 10.82 19.42 6.99
N TYR A 188 10.57 18.64 8.04
CA TYR A 188 9.22 18.45 8.60
C TYR A 188 8.71 19.63 9.42
N MET A 189 9.63 20.37 10.02
CA MET A 189 9.35 21.45 10.96
C MET A 189 10.16 22.72 10.60
N PRO A 190 9.95 23.32 9.40
CA PRO A 190 10.73 24.44 8.92
C PRO A 190 10.71 25.65 9.90
N ASP A 191 9.60 25.85 10.61
CA ASP A 191 9.43 26.91 11.61
C ASP A 191 9.51 26.41 13.06
N GLY A 192 10.05 25.19 13.27
CA GLY A 192 10.23 24.56 14.59
C GLY A 192 9.01 23.74 15.06
N PHE A 193 7.98 23.61 14.25
CA PHE A 193 6.80 22.77 14.47
C PHE A 193 6.30 22.21 13.12
N LEU A 194 5.50 21.13 13.17
CA LEU A 194 4.90 20.56 11.96
C LEU A 194 4.07 21.62 11.23
N VAL A 195 4.15 21.62 9.90
CA VAL A 195 3.35 22.53 9.09
C VAL A 195 1.86 22.33 9.41
N PRO A 196 1.12 23.38 9.79
CA PRO A 196 -0.26 23.28 10.23
C PRO A 196 -1.22 22.78 9.13
N VAL A 197 -2.32 22.16 9.56
CA VAL A 197 -3.40 21.74 8.66
C VAL A 197 -3.95 22.95 7.88
N GLY A 198 -4.08 22.79 6.56
CA GLY A 198 -4.54 23.81 5.63
C GLY A 198 -3.44 24.75 5.13
N GLU A 199 -2.22 24.67 5.66
CA GLU A 199 -1.07 25.40 5.14
C GLU A 199 -0.34 24.59 4.07
N ARG A 200 0.47 25.26 3.26
CA ARG A 200 1.26 24.64 2.21
C ARG A 200 2.67 24.29 2.69
N TRP A 201 2.97 23.02 2.64
CA TRP A 201 4.30 22.49 2.95
C TRP A 201 5.16 22.44 1.69
N LYS A 202 6.13 23.35 1.56
CA LYS A 202 7.11 23.37 0.46
C LYS A 202 8.30 22.49 0.80
N MET A 203 8.78 21.76 -0.20
CA MET A 203 9.84 20.75 -0.04
C MET A 203 11.02 21.03 -1.00
N PRO A 204 11.75 22.15 -0.86
CA PRO A 204 12.76 22.55 -1.85
C PRO A 204 13.93 21.55 -1.97
N ALA A 205 14.32 20.87 -0.90
CA ALA A 205 15.34 19.82 -0.95
C ALA A 205 14.87 18.64 -1.81
N LEU A 206 13.63 18.19 -1.60
CA LEU A 206 13.01 17.11 -2.39
C LEU A 206 12.83 17.50 -3.86
N ALA A 207 12.42 18.75 -4.14
CA ALA A 207 12.34 19.25 -5.51
C ALA A 207 13.71 19.24 -6.23
N GLY A 208 14.77 19.58 -5.50
CA GLY A 208 16.15 19.48 -6.00
C GLY A 208 16.56 18.03 -6.33
N HIS A 209 16.24 17.10 -5.43
CA HIS A 209 16.46 15.66 -5.63
C HIS A 209 15.72 15.16 -6.87
N LEU A 210 14.42 15.48 -7.00
CA LEU A 210 13.59 15.06 -8.12
C LEU A 210 14.10 15.57 -9.48
N ARG A 211 14.66 16.80 -9.53
CA ARG A 211 15.28 17.32 -10.76
C ARG A 211 16.52 16.52 -11.15
N LEU A 212 17.37 16.17 -10.19
CA LEU A 212 18.54 15.32 -10.48
C LEU A 212 18.11 13.93 -10.93
N LEU A 213 17.08 13.38 -10.31
CA LEU A 213 16.50 12.09 -10.73
C LEU A 213 15.88 12.17 -12.13
N ALA A 214 15.27 13.30 -12.49
CA ALA A 214 14.74 13.52 -13.83
C ALA A 214 15.84 13.64 -14.89
N ASP A 215 16.95 14.30 -14.55
CA ASP A 215 18.07 14.55 -15.47
C ASP A 215 18.97 13.33 -15.65
N GLU A 216 19.24 12.58 -14.58
CA GLU A 216 20.23 11.50 -14.57
C GLU A 216 19.60 10.07 -14.62
N GLY A 217 18.25 9.99 -14.53
CA GLY A 217 17.56 8.69 -14.48
C GLY A 217 17.72 7.98 -13.12
N ALA A 218 17.30 6.72 -13.06
CA ALA A 218 17.41 5.90 -11.85
C ALA A 218 18.87 5.73 -11.39
N ASP A 219 19.83 5.81 -12.28
CA ASP A 219 21.25 5.70 -11.96
C ASP A 219 21.71 6.72 -10.92
N TYR A 220 21.09 7.90 -10.85
CA TYR A 220 21.34 8.89 -9.80
C TYR A 220 21.24 8.28 -8.39
N MET A 221 20.26 7.40 -8.16
CA MET A 221 20.00 6.81 -6.85
C MET A 221 20.75 5.48 -6.62
N TYR A 222 21.25 4.80 -7.65
CA TYR A 222 21.84 3.48 -7.49
C TYR A 222 23.35 3.42 -7.78
N THR A 223 23.86 4.29 -8.64
CA THR A 223 25.28 4.38 -9.01
C THR A 223 25.84 5.80 -8.96
N GLY A 224 24.97 6.80 -8.89
CA GLY A 224 25.30 8.22 -8.93
C GLY A 224 25.43 8.90 -7.56
N GLY A 225 25.32 10.22 -7.58
CA GLY A 225 25.65 11.06 -6.42
C GLY A 225 24.77 10.84 -5.20
N TRP A 226 23.51 10.44 -5.35
CA TRP A 226 22.66 10.11 -4.20
C TRP A 226 23.09 8.80 -3.54
N ALA A 227 23.48 7.78 -4.32
CA ALA A 227 23.98 6.51 -3.81
C ALA A 227 25.21 6.69 -2.92
N GLU A 228 26.15 7.55 -3.34
CA GLU A 228 27.36 7.86 -2.56
C GLU A 228 26.99 8.50 -1.22
N LYS A 229 26.11 9.50 -1.21
CA LYS A 229 25.62 10.16 0.02
C LYS A 229 24.90 9.16 0.94
N PHE A 230 24.07 8.28 0.38
CA PHE A 230 23.34 7.27 1.15
C PHE A 230 24.30 6.31 1.87
N VAL A 231 25.29 5.77 1.14
CA VAL A 231 26.28 4.84 1.70
C VAL A 231 27.11 5.53 2.79
N GLU A 232 27.53 6.78 2.60
CA GLU A 232 28.27 7.55 3.60
C GLU A 232 27.43 7.79 4.86
N ALA A 233 26.19 8.25 4.71
CA ALA A 233 25.29 8.54 5.82
C ALA A 233 24.91 7.25 6.59
N ALA A 234 24.58 6.17 5.90
CA ALA A 234 24.26 4.90 6.53
C ALA A 234 25.45 4.33 7.32
N ARG A 235 26.65 4.35 6.76
CA ARG A 235 27.87 3.91 7.45
C ARG A 235 28.20 4.79 8.66
N SER A 236 27.99 6.10 8.55
CA SER A 236 28.18 7.04 9.67
C SER A 236 27.19 6.77 10.81
N GLY A 237 25.99 6.29 10.50
CA GLY A 237 24.98 5.82 11.45
C GLY A 237 25.24 4.41 12.03
N GLY A 238 26.36 3.76 11.66
CA GLY A 238 26.72 2.42 12.14
C GLY A 238 26.10 1.27 11.33
N HIS A 239 25.38 1.58 10.27
CA HIS A 239 24.80 0.60 9.37
C HIS A 239 25.82 0.09 8.36
N CYS A 240 25.50 -1.06 7.74
CA CYS A 240 26.34 -1.63 6.72
C CYS A 240 25.66 -1.62 5.35
N VAL A 241 26.30 -0.98 4.40
CA VAL A 241 25.91 -0.99 2.99
C VAL A 241 27.13 -0.57 2.13
N ALA A 242 27.22 -1.08 0.90
CA ALA A 242 28.24 -0.70 -0.07
C ALA A 242 27.57 -0.16 -1.36
N LEU A 243 28.32 0.60 -2.16
CA LEU A 243 27.82 1.07 -3.46
C LEU A 243 27.44 -0.08 -4.38
N GLU A 244 28.19 -1.16 -4.30
CA GLU A 244 27.93 -2.38 -5.08
C GLU A 244 26.58 -3.02 -4.71
N ASP A 245 26.09 -2.87 -3.47
CA ASP A 245 24.79 -3.38 -3.07
C ASP A 245 23.64 -2.62 -3.78
N LEU A 246 23.82 -1.32 -4.02
CA LEU A 246 22.87 -0.53 -4.78
C LEU A 246 22.99 -0.82 -6.29
N ALA A 247 24.22 -0.81 -6.81
CA ALA A 247 24.50 -1.01 -8.24
C ALA A 247 24.05 -2.39 -8.76
N GLU A 248 24.06 -3.42 -7.91
CA GLU A 248 23.61 -4.78 -8.24
C GLU A 248 22.11 -5.01 -8.00
N TYR A 249 21.35 -3.97 -7.61
CA TYR A 249 19.92 -4.12 -7.39
C TYR A 249 19.19 -4.39 -8.71
N GLU A 250 18.35 -5.43 -8.72
CA GLU A 250 17.51 -5.81 -9.85
C GLU A 250 16.05 -6.00 -9.39
N VAL A 251 15.10 -5.62 -10.24
CA VAL A 251 13.69 -5.95 -10.04
C VAL A 251 13.42 -7.41 -10.39
N VAL A 252 12.32 -7.96 -9.85
CA VAL A 252 11.91 -9.33 -10.15
C VAL A 252 10.62 -9.32 -10.96
N TRP A 253 10.61 -10.05 -12.06
CA TRP A 253 9.41 -10.34 -12.85
C TRP A 253 8.95 -11.76 -12.60
N GLN A 254 7.65 -11.95 -12.39
CA GLN A 254 7.08 -13.26 -12.09
C GLN A 254 5.69 -13.44 -12.73
N GLU A 255 5.28 -14.70 -12.80
CA GLU A 255 3.89 -15.06 -13.05
C GLU A 255 3.06 -14.82 -11.79
N PRO A 256 1.81 -14.35 -11.92
CA PRO A 256 0.94 -14.15 -10.77
C PRO A 256 0.53 -15.46 -10.10
N VAL A 257 0.22 -15.39 -8.81
CA VAL A 257 -0.52 -16.46 -8.13
C VAL A 257 -1.95 -16.50 -8.68
N ARG A 258 -2.43 -17.70 -9.05
CA ARG A 258 -3.77 -17.91 -9.63
C ARG A 258 -4.57 -18.88 -8.80
N VAL A 259 -5.77 -18.49 -8.39
CA VAL A 259 -6.68 -19.32 -7.58
C VAL A 259 -8.09 -19.27 -8.15
N ALA A 260 -8.67 -20.44 -8.40
CA ALA A 260 -10.09 -20.53 -8.75
C ALA A 260 -10.96 -20.34 -7.49
N TYR A 261 -11.98 -19.48 -7.58
CA TYR A 261 -12.97 -19.26 -6.53
C TYR A 261 -14.36 -19.06 -7.14
N GLY A 262 -15.25 -20.01 -6.96
CA GLY A 262 -16.51 -20.04 -7.69
C GLY A 262 -16.28 -19.98 -9.21
N ASP A 263 -16.96 -19.08 -9.88
CA ASP A 263 -16.83 -18.85 -11.34
C ASP A 263 -15.73 -17.80 -11.68
N HIS A 264 -14.89 -17.45 -10.72
CA HIS A 264 -13.85 -16.42 -10.87
C HIS A 264 -12.45 -17.01 -10.81
N GLN A 265 -11.51 -16.35 -11.48
CA GLN A 265 -10.09 -16.58 -11.31
C GLN A 265 -9.47 -15.38 -10.57
N ILE A 266 -8.92 -15.65 -9.41
CA ILE A 266 -8.22 -14.62 -8.62
C ILE A 266 -6.77 -14.59 -9.04
N ILE A 267 -6.28 -13.41 -9.39
CA ILE A 267 -4.92 -13.13 -9.83
C ILE A 267 -4.25 -12.29 -8.74
N GLY A 268 -3.25 -12.82 -8.09
CA GLY A 268 -2.60 -12.17 -6.93
C GLY A 268 -1.11 -11.89 -7.15
N SER A 269 -0.57 -10.94 -6.37
CA SER A 269 0.87 -10.69 -6.30
C SER A 269 1.64 -11.97 -6.01
N ALA A 270 2.85 -12.07 -6.57
CA ALA A 270 3.70 -13.26 -6.47
C ALA A 270 4.81 -13.07 -5.40
N PRO A 271 5.46 -14.15 -4.91
CA PRO A 271 6.63 -14.02 -4.05
C PRO A 271 7.69 -13.06 -4.65
N PRO A 272 8.40 -12.26 -3.81
CA PRO A 272 8.48 -12.37 -2.35
C PRO A 272 7.30 -11.75 -1.59
N ASP A 273 6.26 -11.28 -2.27
CA ASP A 273 5.06 -10.77 -1.63
C ASP A 273 4.22 -11.93 -1.08
N THR A 274 3.70 -11.76 0.15
CA THR A 274 2.85 -12.78 0.75
C THR A 274 1.37 -12.59 0.41
N GLY A 275 0.97 -11.40 -0.07
CA GLY A 275 -0.42 -11.03 -0.20
C GLY A 275 -1.23 -11.90 -1.14
N GLY A 276 -0.74 -12.14 -2.35
CA GLY A 276 -1.46 -12.99 -3.31
C GLY A 276 -1.61 -14.43 -2.84
N ALA A 277 -0.54 -15.00 -2.26
CA ALA A 277 -0.60 -16.35 -1.68
C ALA A 277 -1.55 -16.42 -0.47
N PHE A 278 -1.52 -15.40 0.40
CA PHE A 278 -2.44 -15.32 1.54
C PHE A 278 -3.90 -15.28 1.09
N VAL A 279 -4.24 -14.38 0.15
CA VAL A 279 -5.60 -14.27 -0.39
C VAL A 279 -6.00 -15.58 -1.04
N GLY A 280 -5.12 -16.13 -1.90
CA GLY A 280 -5.37 -17.39 -2.59
C GLY A 280 -5.64 -18.55 -1.63
N LEU A 281 -4.78 -18.76 -0.63
CA LEU A 281 -4.94 -19.81 0.36
C LEU A 281 -6.19 -19.60 1.23
N SER A 282 -6.47 -18.34 1.61
CA SER A 282 -7.67 -18.01 2.39
C SER A 282 -8.94 -18.37 1.62
N LEU A 283 -9.05 -17.97 0.36
CA LEU A 283 -10.19 -18.28 -0.49
C LEU A 283 -10.30 -19.79 -0.75
N ASN A 284 -9.17 -20.44 -1.03
CA ASN A 284 -9.13 -21.89 -1.25
C ASN A 284 -9.63 -22.69 -0.02
N MET A 285 -9.42 -22.20 1.20
CA MET A 285 -10.03 -22.76 2.41
C MET A 285 -11.51 -22.37 2.56
N LEU A 286 -11.84 -21.08 2.38
CA LEU A 286 -13.16 -20.53 2.68
C LEU A 286 -14.26 -21.06 1.76
N GLN A 287 -13.97 -21.43 0.51
CA GLN A 287 -14.96 -22.08 -0.37
C GLN A 287 -15.57 -23.38 0.19
N HIS A 288 -14.93 -23.97 1.23
CA HIS A 288 -15.45 -25.17 1.90
C HIS A 288 -16.36 -24.87 3.09
N PHE A 289 -16.67 -23.58 3.38
CA PHE A 289 -17.48 -23.15 4.52
C PHE A 289 -18.85 -22.55 4.14
N ASP A 290 -19.18 -22.50 2.85
CA ASP A 290 -20.45 -21.95 2.34
C ASP A 290 -20.76 -20.56 2.91
N LEU A 291 -19.83 -19.60 2.69
CA LEU A 291 -19.99 -18.23 3.23
C LEU A 291 -21.19 -17.52 2.65
N ALA A 292 -21.52 -17.73 1.37
CA ALA A 292 -22.67 -17.13 0.71
C ALA A 292 -24.02 -17.54 1.34
N GLY A 293 -24.09 -18.74 1.94
CA GLY A 293 -25.26 -19.22 2.68
C GLY A 293 -25.33 -18.75 4.13
N ARG A 294 -24.33 -18.01 4.63
CA ARG A 294 -24.23 -17.54 6.02
C ARG A 294 -24.54 -16.05 6.15
N PRO A 295 -25.03 -15.61 7.32
CA PRO A 295 -25.06 -14.18 7.60
C PRO A 295 -23.66 -13.58 7.52
N HIS A 296 -23.58 -12.29 7.14
CA HIS A 296 -22.33 -11.56 7.03
C HIS A 296 -21.56 -11.58 8.36
N TYR A 297 -20.23 -11.56 8.31
CA TYR A 297 -19.38 -11.63 9.52
C TYR A 297 -19.61 -10.48 10.51
N SER A 298 -20.13 -9.33 10.08
CA SER A 298 -20.51 -8.24 10.99
C SER A 298 -21.78 -8.51 11.79
N GLU A 299 -22.54 -9.55 11.40
CA GLU A 299 -23.83 -9.97 12.00
C GLU A 299 -23.78 -11.38 12.61
N SER A 300 -22.70 -12.13 12.35
CA SER A 300 -22.55 -13.51 12.82
C SER A 300 -21.18 -13.75 13.45
N ALA A 301 -21.17 -14.06 14.73
CA ALA A 301 -19.94 -14.43 15.45
C ALA A 301 -19.31 -15.71 14.87
N GLU A 302 -20.11 -16.70 14.48
CA GLU A 302 -19.62 -17.92 13.86
C GLU A 302 -18.92 -17.66 12.53
N THR A 303 -19.51 -16.81 11.67
CA THR A 303 -18.90 -16.45 10.38
C THR A 303 -17.59 -15.69 10.57
N LEU A 304 -17.56 -14.73 11.52
CA LEU A 304 -16.34 -13.98 11.85
C LEU A 304 -15.26 -14.93 12.40
N GLU A 305 -15.61 -15.87 13.30
CA GLU A 305 -14.67 -16.84 13.85
C GLU A 305 -14.05 -17.73 12.75
N ILE A 306 -14.88 -18.25 11.82
CA ILE A 306 -14.40 -19.03 10.68
C ILE A 306 -13.35 -18.24 9.90
N MET A 307 -13.69 -17.01 9.48
CA MET A 307 -12.77 -16.17 8.73
C MET A 307 -11.49 -15.87 9.51
N ALA A 308 -11.60 -15.51 10.78
CA ALA A 308 -10.45 -15.21 11.64
C ALA A 308 -9.48 -16.40 11.75
N ARG A 309 -9.99 -17.62 11.94
CA ARG A 309 -9.16 -18.83 12.01
C ARG A 309 -8.52 -19.18 10.67
N VAL A 310 -9.25 -19.02 9.57
CA VAL A 310 -8.69 -19.20 8.23
C VAL A 310 -7.59 -18.19 7.96
N PHE A 311 -7.79 -16.92 8.28
CA PHE A 311 -6.79 -15.87 8.09
C PHE A 311 -5.55 -16.09 8.98
N GLY A 312 -5.74 -16.50 10.24
CA GLY A 312 -4.64 -16.87 11.11
C GLY A 312 -3.78 -17.99 10.50
N ARG A 313 -4.43 -19.07 10.03
CA ARG A 313 -3.74 -20.18 9.38
C ARG A 313 -3.03 -19.77 8.09
N ALA A 314 -3.70 -19.01 7.21
CA ALA A 314 -3.09 -18.52 5.98
C ALA A 314 -1.87 -17.62 6.27
N SER A 315 -1.93 -16.78 7.31
CA SER A 315 -0.79 -15.98 7.76
C SER A 315 0.40 -16.83 8.20
N ASP A 316 0.16 -17.86 9.00
CA ASP A 316 1.21 -18.75 9.48
C ASP A 316 1.87 -19.53 8.36
N GLU A 317 1.09 -20.09 7.44
CA GLU A 317 1.61 -20.88 6.33
C GLU A 317 2.39 -20.02 5.31
N THR A 318 1.86 -18.88 4.90
CA THR A 318 2.54 -18.01 3.95
C THR A 318 3.84 -17.44 4.53
N ARG A 319 3.85 -17.11 5.83
CA ARG A 319 5.05 -16.65 6.52
C ARG A 319 6.17 -17.70 6.57
N LEU A 320 5.81 -18.96 6.76
CA LEU A 320 6.79 -20.05 6.88
C LEU A 320 7.35 -20.51 5.53
N THR A 321 6.62 -20.28 4.45
CA THR A 321 6.91 -20.89 3.15
C THR A 321 7.35 -19.90 2.08
N ILE A 322 6.94 -18.63 2.18
CA ILE A 322 7.36 -17.60 1.21
C ILE A 322 8.75 -17.08 1.55
N ASN A 323 9.58 -16.95 0.52
CA ASN A 323 10.94 -16.48 0.61
C ASN A 323 11.33 -15.73 -0.67
N ASP A 324 12.57 -15.26 -0.74
CA ASP A 324 13.15 -14.68 -1.94
C ASP A 324 13.19 -15.71 -3.07
N PRO A 325 12.43 -15.51 -4.18
CA PRO A 325 12.34 -16.49 -5.26
C PRO A 325 13.65 -16.64 -6.06
N LEU A 326 14.55 -15.66 -5.97
CA LEU A 326 15.89 -15.77 -6.57
C LEU A 326 16.83 -16.66 -5.73
N ALA A 327 16.49 -16.88 -4.48
CA ALA A 327 17.30 -17.63 -3.53
C ALA A 327 16.81 -19.06 -3.33
N MET A 328 15.50 -19.28 -3.41
CA MET A 328 14.92 -20.62 -3.27
C MET A 328 13.59 -20.74 -4.01
N SER A 329 13.26 -21.95 -4.43
CA SER A 329 11.96 -22.23 -5.04
C SER A 329 10.85 -22.07 -4.01
N VAL A 330 9.82 -21.29 -4.36
CA VAL A 330 8.63 -21.09 -3.56
C VAL A 330 7.48 -21.84 -4.22
N PRO A 331 6.92 -22.89 -3.59
CA PRO A 331 5.89 -23.73 -4.20
C PRO A 331 4.51 -23.04 -4.12
N THR A 332 4.24 -22.12 -5.04
CA THR A 332 2.97 -21.36 -5.08
C THR A 332 1.76 -22.24 -5.42
N ASP A 333 1.96 -23.31 -6.14
CA ASP A 333 0.94 -24.29 -6.56
C ASP A 333 0.30 -25.05 -5.40
N ILE A 334 0.98 -25.22 -4.27
CA ILE A 334 0.40 -25.85 -3.06
C ILE A 334 -0.80 -25.04 -2.55
N TRP A 335 -0.69 -23.71 -2.49
CA TRP A 335 -1.76 -22.87 -1.94
C TRP A 335 -2.98 -22.76 -2.86
N THR A 336 -2.79 -23.06 -4.13
CA THR A 336 -3.84 -23.00 -5.15
C THR A 336 -4.47 -24.35 -5.45
N ASP A 337 -3.91 -25.45 -4.90
CA ASP A 337 -4.46 -26.80 -5.04
C ASP A 337 -5.76 -26.96 -4.24
N PRO A 338 -6.91 -27.27 -4.87
CA PRO A 338 -8.18 -27.47 -4.18
C PRO A 338 -8.15 -28.58 -3.11
N ALA A 339 -7.34 -29.64 -3.32
CA ALA A 339 -7.22 -30.72 -2.35
C ALA A 339 -6.49 -30.24 -1.08
N TYR A 340 -5.50 -29.37 -1.22
CA TYR A 340 -4.83 -28.73 -0.09
C TYR A 340 -5.81 -27.81 0.66
N GLY A 341 -6.58 -26.98 -0.06
CA GLY A 341 -7.62 -26.12 0.52
C GLY A 341 -8.64 -26.90 1.34
N ALA A 342 -9.13 -28.02 0.81
CA ALA A 342 -10.07 -28.90 1.51
C ALA A 342 -9.47 -29.49 2.81
N MET A 343 -8.22 -29.97 2.76
CA MET A 343 -7.50 -30.50 3.93
C MET A 343 -7.29 -29.39 4.99
N ALA A 344 -6.86 -28.22 4.57
CA ALA A 344 -6.60 -27.11 5.47
C ALA A 344 -7.88 -26.57 6.10
N ALA A 345 -8.99 -26.53 5.35
CA ALA A 345 -10.32 -26.19 5.88
C ALA A 345 -10.78 -27.20 6.95
N GLU A 346 -10.55 -28.50 6.75
CA GLU A 346 -10.88 -29.51 7.74
C GLU A 346 -10.06 -29.34 9.03
N LEU A 347 -8.78 -29.00 8.93
CA LEU A 347 -7.97 -28.68 10.10
C LEU A 347 -8.50 -27.45 10.86
N VAL A 348 -9.00 -26.43 10.13
CA VAL A 348 -9.67 -25.28 10.76
C VAL A 348 -10.92 -25.72 11.51
N ARG A 349 -11.78 -26.58 10.94
CA ARG A 349 -12.99 -27.11 11.63
C ARG A 349 -12.65 -27.87 12.90
N GLN A 350 -11.59 -28.67 12.88
CA GLN A 350 -11.16 -29.45 14.07
C GLN A 350 -10.65 -28.56 15.21
N THR A 351 -10.26 -27.34 14.92
CA THR A 351 -9.82 -26.36 15.92
C THR A 351 -10.95 -25.44 16.41
N MET A 352 -12.18 -25.60 15.89
CA MET A 352 -13.38 -24.85 16.27
C MET A 352 -14.39 -25.74 17.01
N PRO A 353 -14.99 -25.26 18.10
CA PRO A 353 -14.38 -24.53 19.20
C PRO A 353 -13.63 -25.52 20.11
N LEU A 354 -12.47 -25.16 20.59
CA LEU A 354 -11.81 -25.89 21.67
C LEU A 354 -12.47 -25.49 23.00
N GLU A 355 -13.59 -26.13 23.37
CA GLU A 355 -14.17 -25.95 24.68
C GLU A 355 -13.11 -26.27 25.75
N GLY A 356 -12.74 -25.28 26.54
CA GLY A 356 -11.88 -25.42 27.70
C GLY A 356 -10.37 -25.37 27.47
N VAL A 357 -9.88 -25.07 26.30
CA VAL A 357 -8.45 -24.80 26.08
C VAL A 357 -8.20 -23.29 26.09
N SER A 358 -7.79 -22.76 27.23
CA SER A 358 -7.13 -21.46 27.31
C SER A 358 -5.75 -21.59 26.65
N LEU A 359 -5.63 -21.18 25.41
CA LEU A 359 -4.32 -20.95 24.82
C LEU A 359 -3.80 -19.66 25.47
N ALA A 360 -3.05 -19.77 26.53
CA ALA A 360 -2.29 -18.65 27.05
C ALA A 360 -1.39 -18.17 25.90
N PRO A 361 -1.45 -16.89 25.52
CA PRO A 361 -0.62 -16.38 24.45
C PRO A 361 0.85 -16.61 24.81
N PRO A 362 1.70 -17.10 23.89
CA PRO A 362 3.12 -16.95 24.08
C PRO A 362 3.39 -15.46 24.21
N GLU A 363 4.18 -15.06 25.19
CA GLU A 363 4.71 -13.70 25.28
C GLU A 363 5.51 -13.45 24.00
N SER A 364 4.89 -12.83 23.02
CA SER A 364 5.57 -12.42 21.80
C SER A 364 6.14 -11.04 22.02
N PRO A 365 7.45 -10.83 21.85
CA PRO A 365 8.07 -9.53 21.84
C PRO A 365 7.80 -8.76 20.52
N ASP A 366 6.95 -9.31 19.65
CA ASP A 366 6.75 -8.75 18.33
C ASP A 366 5.85 -7.52 18.40
N ASN A 367 6.49 -6.38 18.20
CA ASN A 367 5.89 -5.09 17.85
C ASN A 367 5.28 -5.12 16.44
N ASP A 368 4.47 -6.16 16.13
CA ASP A 368 3.58 -6.15 14.97
C ASP A 368 2.38 -5.24 15.30
N ASP A 369 2.66 -4.01 15.74
CA ASP A 369 1.61 -3.03 15.97
C ASP A 369 1.10 -2.56 14.59
N PRO A 370 -0.19 -2.77 14.29
CA PRO A 370 -0.78 -2.30 13.05
C PRO A 370 -0.66 -0.78 12.85
N GLU A 371 -0.32 -0.04 13.91
CA GLU A 371 -0.16 1.40 13.88
C GLU A 371 1.06 1.87 13.06
N SER A 372 1.95 0.97 12.61
CA SER A 372 3.22 1.31 11.94
C SER A 372 3.20 1.24 10.41
N MET A 373 2.09 0.93 9.75
CA MET A 373 2.07 0.60 8.33
C MET A 373 1.48 1.70 7.45
N GLY A 374 2.33 2.60 6.95
CA GLY A 374 2.02 3.49 5.84
C GLY A 374 2.30 2.83 4.48
N SER A 375 1.45 3.08 3.51
CA SER A 375 1.60 2.65 2.12
C SER A 375 0.55 3.35 1.26
N ASP A 376 0.72 3.32 -0.07
CA ASP A 376 -0.27 3.71 -1.05
C ASP A 376 -0.58 2.58 -2.00
N HIS A 377 -1.83 2.55 -2.46
CA HIS A 377 -2.28 1.64 -3.50
C HIS A 377 -2.99 2.43 -4.61
N ASN A 378 -2.77 2.04 -5.84
CA ASN A 378 -3.37 2.64 -7.03
C ASN A 378 -3.91 1.57 -7.96
N VAL A 379 -5.04 1.85 -8.60
CA VAL A 379 -5.56 1.07 -9.73
C VAL A 379 -5.83 2.03 -10.89
N ILE A 380 -5.36 1.68 -12.08
CA ILE A 380 -5.54 2.45 -13.30
C ILE A 380 -5.99 1.51 -14.42
N VAL A 381 -7.00 1.94 -15.17
CA VAL A 381 -7.46 1.29 -16.41
C VAL A 381 -7.45 2.33 -17.52
N ASP A 382 -6.75 2.03 -18.62
CA ASP A 382 -6.68 2.92 -19.80
C ASP A 382 -7.69 2.54 -20.90
N ALA A 383 -7.75 3.38 -21.93
CA ALA A 383 -8.67 3.20 -23.06
C ALA A 383 -8.34 1.98 -23.94
N GLU A 384 -7.12 1.49 -23.91
CA GLU A 384 -6.67 0.27 -24.60
C GLU A 384 -7.13 -0.99 -23.85
N GLY A 385 -7.62 -0.84 -22.62
CA GLY A 385 -8.07 -1.93 -21.76
C GLY A 385 -6.97 -2.57 -20.94
N ASN A 386 -5.81 -1.92 -20.79
CA ASN A 386 -4.79 -2.32 -19.84
C ASN A 386 -5.25 -2.01 -18.41
N TRP A 387 -4.96 -2.91 -17.47
CA TRP A 387 -5.25 -2.75 -16.04
C TRP A 387 -3.95 -2.79 -15.26
N PHE A 388 -3.76 -1.84 -14.38
CA PHE A 388 -2.57 -1.82 -13.54
C PHE A 388 -2.94 -1.56 -12.07
N SER A 389 -2.53 -2.46 -11.18
CA SER A 389 -2.74 -2.41 -9.74
C SER A 389 -1.39 -2.44 -9.04
N VAL A 390 -1.06 -1.39 -8.28
CA VAL A 390 0.26 -1.21 -7.65
C VAL A 390 0.09 -0.83 -6.18
N LEU A 391 0.87 -1.47 -5.32
CA LEU A 391 1.10 -1.05 -3.93
C LEU A 391 2.57 -0.67 -3.77
N HIS A 392 2.82 0.47 -3.13
CA HIS A 392 4.16 0.92 -2.76
C HIS A 392 4.19 1.50 -1.34
N THR A 393 5.38 1.50 -0.73
CA THR A 393 5.55 1.90 0.67
C THR A 393 6.96 2.41 0.96
N GLY A 394 7.14 3.07 2.11
CA GLY A 394 8.40 3.67 2.52
C GLY A 394 9.44 2.71 3.14
N HIS A 395 9.26 1.39 3.07
CA HIS A 395 10.18 0.41 3.66
C HIS A 395 11.47 0.24 2.83
N GLY A 396 12.38 1.19 2.95
CA GLY A 396 13.68 1.15 2.27
C GLY A 396 14.69 2.07 2.94
N GLY A 397 15.97 1.88 2.65
CA GLY A 397 17.07 2.67 3.17
C GLY A 397 17.63 2.16 4.49
N ALA A 398 18.00 3.06 5.38
CA ALA A 398 18.55 2.75 6.69
C ALA A 398 17.89 3.63 7.76
N PRO A 399 17.60 3.12 8.97
CA PRO A 399 17.00 3.92 10.03
C PRO A 399 17.83 5.18 10.36
N GLY A 400 17.14 6.31 10.54
CA GLY A 400 17.78 7.59 10.87
C GLY A 400 18.51 8.30 9.73
N VAL A 401 18.52 7.75 8.53
CA VAL A 401 19.12 8.37 7.34
C VAL A 401 18.08 9.19 6.59
N PHE A 402 18.41 10.47 6.38
CA PHE A 402 17.61 11.43 5.63
C PHE A 402 18.54 12.23 4.71
N ILE A 403 18.28 12.29 3.42
CA ILE A 403 19.17 12.87 2.43
C ILE A 403 18.38 13.57 1.33
N ASP A 404 18.69 14.85 1.09
CA ASP A 404 18.13 15.64 -0.02
C ASP A 404 16.59 15.62 -0.04
N GLY A 405 15.94 15.61 1.13
CA GLY A 405 14.50 15.52 1.24
C GLY A 405 13.94 14.09 1.10
N VAL A 406 14.76 13.06 1.00
CA VAL A 406 14.31 11.66 0.95
C VAL A 406 14.45 11.00 2.33
N ALA A 407 13.31 10.66 2.92
CA ALA A 407 13.29 9.85 4.14
C ALA A 407 13.61 8.40 3.81
N THR A 408 14.54 7.80 4.57
CA THR A 408 14.80 6.37 4.50
C THR A 408 14.50 5.77 5.88
N ARG A 409 13.70 4.70 5.89
CA ARG A 409 13.21 4.09 7.15
C ARG A 409 13.91 2.79 7.49
N GLY A 410 14.58 2.19 6.50
CA GLY A 410 15.10 0.85 6.62
C GLY A 410 13.97 -0.19 6.71
N SER A 411 14.31 -1.41 7.04
CA SER A 411 13.33 -2.46 7.23
C SER A 411 13.27 -2.91 8.69
N THR A 412 12.11 -2.73 9.31
CA THR A 412 11.76 -3.37 10.58
C THR A 412 11.16 -4.76 10.40
N ALA A 413 11.02 -5.23 9.15
CA ALA A 413 10.46 -6.54 8.81
C ALA A 413 11.37 -7.68 9.28
N ARG A 414 11.62 -7.77 10.59
CA ARG A 414 12.44 -8.80 11.22
C ARG A 414 11.90 -10.22 11.00
N ALA A 415 10.59 -10.32 10.81
CA ALA A 415 9.91 -11.61 10.81
C ALA A 415 10.07 -12.39 9.50
N PHE A 416 10.46 -11.75 8.39
CA PHE A 416 10.31 -12.32 7.05
C PHE A 416 11.59 -12.37 6.22
N THR A 417 12.72 -11.84 6.73
CA THR A 417 13.96 -11.77 5.97
C THR A 417 15.00 -12.76 6.47
N GLU A 418 15.45 -13.61 5.59
CA GLU A 418 16.45 -14.62 5.89
C GLU A 418 17.87 -14.12 5.54
N GLY A 419 18.36 -13.17 6.32
CA GLY A 419 19.79 -12.82 6.28
C GLY A 419 20.21 -11.89 5.15
N PRO A 420 21.52 -11.62 5.08
CA PRO A 420 22.12 -10.70 4.10
C PRO A 420 21.95 -11.17 2.67
N GLY A 421 21.80 -10.22 1.74
CA GLY A 421 21.64 -10.48 0.31
C GLY A 421 20.27 -11.02 -0.08
N ARG A 422 19.29 -11.04 0.86
CA ARG A 422 17.94 -11.54 0.60
C ARG A 422 16.95 -10.40 0.42
N ARG A 423 15.91 -10.65 -0.39
CA ARG A 423 14.78 -9.73 -0.54
C ARG A 423 13.90 -9.76 0.69
N LEU A 424 13.31 -8.61 0.99
CA LEU A 424 12.27 -8.50 2.00
C LEU A 424 11.03 -9.28 1.55
N VAL A 425 10.47 -10.04 2.47
CA VAL A 425 9.20 -10.73 2.29
C VAL A 425 8.13 -9.90 3.00
N LEU A 426 7.20 -9.33 2.23
CA LEU A 426 6.25 -8.34 2.75
C LEU A 426 4.80 -8.67 2.32
N PRO A 427 3.80 -8.24 3.11
CA PRO A 427 2.41 -8.55 2.82
C PRO A 427 1.80 -7.64 1.74
N ILE A 428 2.57 -7.27 0.72
CA ILE A 428 2.06 -6.48 -0.41
C ILE A 428 0.96 -7.28 -1.10
N THR A 429 -0.19 -6.62 -1.30
CA THR A 429 -1.39 -7.28 -1.81
C THR A 429 -2.02 -6.42 -2.90
N ALA A 430 -1.71 -6.73 -4.15
CA ALA A 430 -2.46 -6.33 -5.33
C ALA A 430 -3.22 -7.55 -5.85
N ILE A 431 -4.50 -7.38 -6.16
CA ILE A 431 -5.40 -8.44 -6.63
C ILE A 431 -6.14 -7.97 -7.87
N MET A 432 -6.26 -8.86 -8.86
CA MET A 432 -7.23 -8.74 -9.94
C MET A 432 -8.15 -9.97 -9.91
N VAL A 433 -9.39 -9.78 -10.32
CA VAL A 433 -10.35 -10.84 -10.53
C VAL A 433 -10.64 -10.93 -12.01
N GLU A 434 -10.41 -12.10 -12.57
CA GLU A 434 -10.72 -12.41 -13.97
C GLU A 434 -12.09 -13.09 -14.07
N ARG A 435 -12.86 -12.67 -15.06
CA ARG A 435 -14.10 -13.30 -15.50
C ARG A 435 -14.05 -13.43 -17.01
N ASP A 436 -14.36 -14.59 -17.53
CA ASP A 436 -14.35 -14.88 -18.97
C ASP A 436 -13.00 -14.57 -19.68
N GLY A 437 -11.89 -14.73 -18.97
CA GLY A 437 -10.53 -14.54 -19.49
C GLY A 437 -10.02 -13.09 -19.52
N VAL A 438 -10.77 -12.14 -18.94
CA VAL A 438 -10.38 -10.71 -18.89
C VAL A 438 -10.55 -10.15 -17.47
N PRO A 439 -9.79 -9.11 -17.09
CA PRO A 439 -10.00 -8.47 -15.80
C PRO A 439 -11.41 -7.91 -15.67
N TRP A 440 -12.07 -8.27 -14.60
CA TRP A 440 -13.37 -7.76 -14.21
C TRP A 440 -13.28 -6.76 -13.07
N LEU A 441 -12.37 -7.02 -12.10
CA LEU A 441 -12.13 -6.18 -10.93
C LEU A 441 -10.65 -6.15 -10.63
N ALA A 442 -10.14 -4.99 -10.20
CA ALA A 442 -8.83 -4.86 -9.61
C ALA A 442 -8.93 -4.09 -8.30
N MET A 443 -8.18 -4.54 -7.30
CA MET A 443 -8.19 -3.92 -5.97
C MET A 443 -6.91 -4.21 -5.20
N GLY A 444 -6.69 -3.40 -4.18
CA GLY A 444 -5.66 -3.60 -3.18
C GLY A 444 -5.79 -2.54 -2.08
N SER A 445 -4.91 -2.60 -1.09
CA SER A 445 -5.01 -1.73 0.07
C SER A 445 -3.66 -1.51 0.73
N PRO A 446 -3.35 -0.29 1.16
CA PRO A 446 -2.33 -0.03 2.17
C PRO A 446 -2.77 -0.50 3.58
N GLY A 447 -1.90 -0.31 4.57
CA GLY A 447 -2.17 -0.69 5.95
C GLY A 447 -1.84 -2.14 6.24
N MET A 448 -2.79 -2.93 6.74
CA MET A 448 -2.67 -4.37 6.99
C MET A 448 -3.28 -5.18 5.81
N PRO A 449 -2.64 -5.24 4.64
CA PRO A 449 -3.34 -5.47 3.39
C PRO A 449 -4.01 -6.83 3.19
N PRO A 450 -3.44 -8.01 3.57
CA PRO A 450 -4.02 -9.24 3.06
C PRO A 450 -5.40 -9.53 3.63
N GLN A 451 -5.64 -9.33 4.92
CA GLN A 451 -6.92 -9.65 5.54
C GLN A 451 -8.04 -8.68 5.13
N PRO A 452 -7.87 -7.34 5.17
CA PRO A 452 -8.87 -6.40 4.66
C PRO A 452 -9.20 -6.61 3.18
N VAL A 453 -8.21 -6.88 2.33
CA VAL A 453 -8.43 -7.18 0.91
C VAL A 453 -9.28 -8.43 0.77
N SER A 454 -8.98 -9.50 1.52
CA SER A 454 -9.79 -10.73 1.53
C SER A 454 -11.23 -10.48 1.98
N GLN A 455 -11.43 -9.67 3.04
CA GLN A 455 -12.78 -9.33 3.53
C GLN A 455 -13.60 -8.58 2.48
N VAL A 456 -13.03 -7.54 1.87
CA VAL A 456 -13.73 -6.76 0.84
C VAL A 456 -13.99 -7.60 -0.40
N LEU A 457 -13.06 -8.45 -0.80
CA LEU A 457 -13.26 -9.37 -1.92
C LEU A 457 -14.40 -10.35 -1.66
N LEU A 458 -14.47 -10.95 -0.45
CA LEU A 458 -15.56 -11.83 -0.04
C LEU A 458 -16.90 -11.09 0.07
N ASN A 459 -16.91 -9.85 0.54
CA ASN A 459 -18.12 -9.01 0.56
C ASN A 459 -18.71 -8.86 -0.86
N ILE A 460 -17.87 -8.72 -1.87
CA ILE A 460 -18.27 -8.61 -3.27
C ILE A 460 -18.71 -9.99 -3.83
N LEU A 461 -17.91 -11.05 -3.61
CA LEU A 461 -18.09 -12.34 -4.27
C LEU A 461 -19.14 -13.23 -3.60
N ASP A 462 -19.16 -13.30 -2.26
CA ASP A 462 -20.07 -14.20 -1.52
C ASP A 462 -21.34 -13.49 -1.06
N TRP A 463 -21.23 -12.26 -0.55
CA TRP A 463 -22.41 -11.51 -0.08
C TRP A 463 -22.97 -10.55 -1.13
N ASN A 464 -22.41 -10.55 -2.35
CA ASN A 464 -22.89 -9.76 -3.49
C ASN A 464 -23.10 -8.27 -3.16
N MET A 465 -22.22 -7.72 -2.34
CA MET A 465 -22.24 -6.29 -2.01
C MET A 465 -21.76 -5.44 -3.18
N ASP A 466 -22.35 -4.26 -3.34
CA ASP A 466 -21.75 -3.23 -4.20
C ASP A 466 -20.33 -2.92 -3.72
N PRO A 467 -19.32 -2.78 -4.61
CA PRO A 467 -17.94 -2.53 -4.18
C PRO A 467 -17.74 -1.30 -3.29
N VAL A 468 -18.60 -0.27 -3.40
CA VAL A 468 -18.59 0.90 -2.50
C VAL A 468 -19.00 0.48 -1.08
N ASP A 469 -20.08 -0.27 -0.95
CA ASP A 469 -20.58 -0.78 0.34
C ASP A 469 -19.60 -1.81 0.93
N ALA A 470 -19.01 -2.64 0.08
CA ALA A 470 -18.00 -3.62 0.47
C ALA A 470 -16.74 -2.94 1.06
N ALA A 471 -16.30 -1.82 0.48
CA ALA A 471 -15.20 -1.02 0.99
C ALA A 471 -15.54 -0.31 2.32
N ASP A 472 -16.80 0.13 2.49
CA ASP A 472 -17.29 0.74 3.73
C ASP A 472 -17.48 -0.27 4.86
N ALA A 473 -17.81 -1.52 4.57
CA ALA A 473 -18.13 -2.55 5.56
C ALA A 473 -17.13 -2.59 6.73
N PRO A 474 -17.58 -2.84 7.97
CA PRO A 474 -16.70 -2.88 9.13
C PRO A 474 -15.69 -4.03 9.03
N ARG A 475 -14.47 -3.79 9.52
CA ARG A 475 -13.34 -4.72 9.39
C ARG A 475 -12.89 -5.27 10.73
N PHE A 476 -12.16 -6.39 10.62
CA PHE A 476 -11.45 -6.99 11.73
C PHE A 476 -10.06 -7.46 11.28
N TRP A 477 -9.18 -7.72 12.25
CA TRP A 477 -7.86 -8.28 12.03
C TRP A 477 -7.63 -9.42 13.02
N ALA A 478 -7.33 -10.62 12.50
CA ALA A 478 -6.98 -11.78 13.30
C ALA A 478 -5.46 -11.88 13.45
N TRP A 479 -4.98 -11.88 14.70
CA TRP A 479 -3.55 -11.96 14.97
C TRP A 479 -3.04 -13.39 14.78
N ARG A 480 -1.96 -13.54 14.03
CA ARG A 480 -1.37 -14.84 13.68
C ARG A 480 -0.70 -15.56 14.85
N ASN A 481 0.15 -14.86 15.63
CA ASN A 481 0.92 -15.43 16.72
C ASN A 481 0.09 -15.67 17.98
N ASN A 482 -1.09 -15.06 18.03
CA ASN A 482 -2.08 -15.25 19.07
C ASN A 482 -3.44 -15.34 18.41
N GLN A 483 -3.80 -16.52 17.96
CA GLN A 483 -5.13 -16.79 17.36
C GLN A 483 -6.28 -16.51 18.35
N ALA A 484 -5.95 -16.23 19.61
CA ALA A 484 -6.90 -15.83 20.63
C ALA A 484 -7.26 -14.33 20.61
N ARG A 485 -6.63 -13.49 19.76
CA ARG A 485 -6.92 -12.05 19.67
C ARG A 485 -7.42 -11.63 18.29
N ILE A 486 -8.48 -10.83 18.31
CA ILE A 486 -9.03 -10.14 17.12
C ILE A 486 -9.11 -8.65 17.43
N ASP A 487 -8.52 -7.82 16.57
CA ASP A 487 -8.73 -6.38 16.57
C ASP A 487 -9.94 -6.09 15.68
N ILE A 488 -10.90 -5.28 16.15
CA ILE A 488 -12.24 -5.20 15.54
C ILE A 488 -12.73 -3.76 15.50
N GLU A 489 -13.31 -3.34 14.36
CA GLU A 489 -13.99 -2.05 14.31
C GLU A 489 -15.28 -2.03 15.12
N SER A 490 -15.55 -0.91 15.81
CA SER A 490 -16.72 -0.77 16.70
C SER A 490 -18.07 -0.85 15.98
N ARG A 491 -18.10 -0.77 14.65
CA ARG A 491 -19.31 -0.94 13.82
C ARG A 491 -19.81 -2.39 13.71
N ILE A 492 -18.98 -3.37 14.08
CA ILE A 492 -19.43 -4.76 14.24
C ILE A 492 -20.29 -4.86 15.49
N SER A 493 -21.45 -5.54 15.37
CA SER A 493 -22.48 -5.54 16.41
C SER A 493 -22.01 -6.06 17.77
N ASP A 494 -22.62 -5.57 18.85
CA ASP A 494 -22.30 -6.04 20.21
C ASP A 494 -22.61 -7.51 20.40
N GLU A 495 -23.62 -8.05 19.71
CA GLU A 495 -23.96 -9.48 19.74
C GLU A 495 -22.82 -10.33 19.19
N VAL A 496 -22.27 -9.96 18.03
CA VAL A 496 -21.10 -10.61 17.42
C VAL A 496 -19.90 -10.53 18.36
N ARG A 497 -19.63 -9.35 18.92
CA ARG A 497 -18.51 -9.13 19.84
C ARG A 497 -18.62 -9.99 21.11
N GLN A 498 -19.84 -10.17 21.63
CA GLN A 498 -20.09 -11.07 22.76
C GLN A 498 -19.89 -12.53 22.38
N GLY A 499 -20.35 -12.95 21.19
CA GLY A 499 -20.16 -14.30 20.68
C GLY A 499 -18.68 -14.66 20.52
N ILE A 500 -17.88 -13.76 19.98
CA ILE A 500 -16.42 -13.93 19.81
C ILE A 500 -15.73 -14.09 21.18
N ARG A 501 -16.10 -13.28 22.19
CA ARG A 501 -15.57 -13.45 23.55
C ARG A 501 -15.99 -14.78 24.18
N ALA A 502 -17.24 -15.21 23.93
CA ALA A 502 -17.73 -16.51 24.39
C ALA A 502 -16.98 -17.69 23.73
N ALA A 503 -16.49 -17.52 22.50
CA ALA A 503 -15.61 -18.46 21.82
C ALA A 503 -14.15 -18.45 22.36
N GLY A 504 -13.86 -17.66 23.40
CA GLY A 504 -12.54 -17.62 24.05
C GLY A 504 -11.53 -16.70 23.37
N LEU A 505 -11.98 -15.82 22.47
CA LEU A 505 -11.12 -14.89 21.75
C LEU A 505 -11.10 -13.51 22.44
N GLU A 506 -9.93 -12.92 22.55
CA GLU A 506 -9.75 -11.56 23.05
C GLU A 506 -10.12 -10.55 21.95
N LEU A 507 -10.77 -9.43 22.33
CA LEU A 507 -11.10 -8.37 21.40
C LEU A 507 -10.43 -7.05 21.79
N LYS A 508 -9.72 -6.43 20.85
CA LYS A 508 -9.30 -5.02 20.90
C LYS A 508 -10.24 -4.19 20.03
N ASP A 509 -10.84 -3.15 20.59
CA ASP A 509 -11.65 -2.18 19.84
C ASP A 509 -10.75 -1.16 19.15
N LEU A 510 -10.94 -0.98 17.84
CA LEU A 510 -10.18 -0.05 17.01
C LEU A 510 -10.92 1.29 16.75
N GLY A 511 -12.16 1.43 17.26
CA GLY A 511 -13.04 2.54 16.85
C GLY A 511 -13.77 2.26 15.53
N PRO A 512 -14.53 3.23 14.99
CA PRO A 512 -15.46 2.97 13.88
C PRO A 512 -14.82 2.83 12.49
N TYR A 513 -13.76 3.58 12.23
CA TYR A 513 -13.04 3.61 10.95
C TYR A 513 -11.54 3.73 11.22
N TYR A 514 -10.91 2.61 11.45
CA TYR A 514 -9.50 2.62 11.82
C TYR A 514 -8.64 2.68 10.55
N TRP A 515 -7.85 3.74 10.41
CA TRP A 515 -7.08 4.04 9.20
C TRP A 515 -6.09 2.92 8.78
N SER A 516 -5.59 2.14 9.73
CA SER A 516 -4.62 1.07 9.47
C SER A 516 -5.27 -0.25 9.03
N THR A 517 -6.61 -0.42 9.19
CA THR A 517 -7.32 -1.60 8.65
C THR A 517 -7.50 -1.53 7.13
N GLY A 518 -6.74 -0.69 6.48
CA GLY A 518 -6.66 -0.58 5.04
C GLY A 518 -7.44 0.59 4.45
N SER A 519 -7.14 0.87 3.20
CA SER A 519 -7.80 1.89 2.37
C SER A 519 -7.89 1.39 0.94
N MET A 520 -9.03 0.77 0.60
CA MET A 520 -9.21 0.14 -0.71
C MET A 520 -9.23 1.16 -1.84
N GLN A 521 -8.55 0.84 -2.93
CA GLN A 521 -8.78 1.39 -4.26
C GLN A 521 -9.30 0.25 -5.12
N ILE A 522 -10.46 0.47 -5.71
CA ILE A 522 -11.20 -0.58 -6.45
C ILE A 522 -11.63 0.01 -7.79
N ILE A 523 -11.40 -0.75 -8.86
CA ILE A 523 -12.03 -0.53 -10.17
C ILE A 523 -12.69 -1.84 -10.60
N TRP A 524 -13.91 -1.73 -11.11
CA TRP A 524 -14.58 -2.89 -11.70
C TRP A 524 -15.31 -2.52 -12.99
N ARG A 525 -15.55 -3.53 -13.82
CA ARG A 525 -16.27 -3.41 -15.08
C ARG A 525 -17.66 -4.00 -14.94
N ASP A 526 -18.66 -3.27 -15.34
CA ASP A 526 -20.01 -3.79 -15.48
C ASP A 526 -20.05 -4.81 -16.64
N PRO A 527 -20.43 -6.06 -16.38
CA PRO A 527 -20.39 -7.11 -17.41
C PRO A 527 -21.44 -6.92 -18.51
N GLU A 528 -22.52 -6.16 -18.27
CA GLU A 528 -23.60 -5.94 -19.23
C GLU A 528 -23.29 -4.77 -20.17
N THR A 529 -22.76 -3.67 -19.61
CA THR A 529 -22.54 -2.42 -20.34
C THR A 529 -21.08 -2.22 -20.75
N GLY A 530 -20.15 -2.92 -20.12
CA GLY A 530 -18.69 -2.72 -20.27
C GLY A 530 -18.15 -1.46 -19.61
N ARG A 531 -19.00 -0.63 -18.98
CA ARG A 531 -18.59 0.59 -18.28
C ARG A 531 -17.71 0.28 -17.09
N LEU A 532 -16.81 1.19 -16.80
CA LEU A 532 -15.94 1.13 -15.64
C LEU A 532 -16.53 1.93 -14.47
N TYR A 533 -16.38 1.37 -13.29
CA TYR A 533 -16.73 2.02 -12.04
C TYR A 533 -15.51 2.03 -11.11
N GLY A 534 -15.43 3.05 -10.27
CA GLY A 534 -14.38 3.20 -9.28
C GLY A 534 -14.94 3.45 -7.89
N ALA A 535 -14.29 2.85 -6.88
CA ALA A 535 -14.57 3.10 -5.47
C ALA A 535 -13.28 3.31 -4.68
N THR A 536 -13.38 4.08 -3.60
CA THR A 536 -12.31 4.26 -2.62
C THR A 536 -12.84 4.16 -1.21
N ASP A 537 -11.95 3.85 -0.29
CA ASP A 537 -12.24 3.58 1.11
C ASP A 537 -12.51 4.87 1.91
N PRO A 538 -13.50 4.88 2.81
CA PRO A 538 -13.77 6.02 3.68
C PRO A 538 -12.72 6.25 4.78
N ARG A 539 -11.83 5.28 5.03
CA ARG A 539 -10.85 5.35 6.13
C ARG A 539 -9.68 6.27 5.86
N ARG A 540 -9.42 6.61 4.58
CA ARG A 540 -8.37 7.55 4.16
C ARG A 540 -8.91 8.55 3.12
N LEU A 541 -8.02 9.19 2.37
CA LEU A 541 -8.33 10.31 1.48
C LEU A 541 -8.58 9.90 0.02
N GLY A 542 -8.75 8.61 -0.26
CA GLY A 542 -8.83 8.08 -1.61
C GLY A 542 -9.86 8.77 -2.51
N TRP A 543 -9.58 8.82 -3.82
CA TRP A 543 -10.45 9.35 -4.85
C TRP A 543 -10.45 8.48 -6.10
N ALA A 544 -11.61 8.32 -6.70
CA ALA A 544 -11.76 7.64 -7.98
C ALA A 544 -12.46 8.55 -8.98
N GLU A 545 -12.03 8.52 -10.25
CA GLU A 545 -12.63 9.29 -11.33
C GLU A 545 -12.30 8.62 -12.68
N GLY A 546 -13.18 8.78 -13.68
CA GLY A 546 -13.02 8.24 -15.01
C GLY A 546 -13.74 9.04 -16.11
N TYR A 547 -13.61 8.60 -17.36
CA TYR A 547 -14.33 9.18 -18.51
C TYR A 547 -14.59 8.15 -19.59
#